data_9cd2217f46cc1cf64d8f4a79ea3f04cc
#
_entry.id   9cd2217f46cc1cf64d8f4a79ea3f04cc
#
_cell.length_a   1.000
_cell.length_b   1.000
_cell.length_c   1.000
_cell.angle_alpha   90.00
_cell.angle_beta   90.00
_cell.angle_gamma   90.00
#
_symmetry.space_group_name_H-M   'P 1'
#
loop_
_entity.id
_entity.type
_entity.pdbx_description
1 polymer ?
#
loop_
_entity_poly.entity_id
_entity_poly.type
_entity_poly.pdbx_seq_one_letter_code
_entity_poly.pdbx_strand_id
1 'polypeptide(L)'
;MNHKWSAARWLSHRSRAATACCAILALSACHNAPPTEEAKVSDQDGIRTSAAGVSVSPDEVEKMGIVVAPAKSVTYTAETQGFGVIMLHEAIATAVAELATAEAAERQSRAALVRSQRLARTPGAAAVDLDEAAARQSAADAAALALARRRLSAVVGSATSVKPDGHAATLRDLADGKTKLVRATFPLGALRGAAPKSLRATPLDANPGAVGWISKAVWNAPADADLPGRSFFALLQDTDASEGERLLLWAPAAGPPLSGVLVPAAAVVISEGRYWCYIETMPGTYLRVEADTSRPLMDAYFVADRIAAGDKIVTAGAGLLLAREKNPAVNAD
;
A
#
# COMPACT_ATOMS: atom_id res chain seq x y z
N MET A 1 46.34 -14.34 -33.29
CA MET A 1 45.60 -13.51 -34.28
C MET A 1 44.89 -12.40 -33.53
N ASN A 2 45.42 -11.19 -33.77
CA ASN A 2 45.00 -9.95 -33.12
C ASN A 2 43.67 -9.45 -33.68
N HIS A 3 42.79 -8.93 -32.87
CA HIS A 3 41.99 -7.75 -33.23
C HIS A 3 41.66 -6.92 -31.98
N LYS A 4 42.37 -5.81 -31.84
CA LYS A 4 42.05 -4.61 -31.07
C LYS A 4 40.91 -3.87 -31.78
N TRP A 5 39.93 -3.38 -31.06
CA TRP A 5 39.11 -2.23 -31.49
C TRP A 5 38.98 -1.21 -30.35
N SER A 6 39.26 -0.03 -30.81
CA SER A 6 39.66 1.21 -30.15
C SER A 6 38.44 2.01 -29.59
N ALA A 7 38.78 2.79 -28.59
CA ALA A 7 37.95 3.86 -28.01
C ALA A 7 37.66 4.99 -29.02
N ALA A 8 36.48 5.55 -28.97
CA ALA A 8 36.21 6.87 -29.55
C ALA A 8 35.58 7.78 -28.47
N ARG A 9 36.41 8.74 -28.07
CA ARG A 9 36.03 9.97 -27.37
C ARG A 9 35.22 10.85 -28.32
N TRP A 10 34.18 11.53 -27.81
CA TRP A 10 33.66 12.75 -28.40
C TRP A 10 33.68 13.87 -27.37
N LEU A 11 34.49 14.88 -27.71
CA LEU A 11 34.67 16.16 -27.02
C LEU A 11 33.55 17.15 -27.40
N SER A 12 33.13 17.86 -26.41
CA SER A 12 32.65 19.25 -26.29
C SER A 12 32.63 20.13 -27.56
N HIS A 13 31.50 20.84 -27.72
CA HIS A 13 31.52 22.19 -28.29
C HIS A 13 30.64 23.15 -27.48
N ARG A 14 31.32 24.09 -26.82
CA ARG A 14 30.79 25.38 -26.39
C ARG A 14 30.73 26.29 -27.63
N SER A 15 29.65 27.04 -27.79
CA SER A 15 29.66 28.25 -28.60
C SER A 15 28.86 29.35 -27.90
N ARG A 16 29.57 30.42 -27.56
CA ARG A 16 29.09 31.75 -27.14
C ARG A 16 28.94 32.61 -28.42
N ALA A 17 27.89 33.44 -28.47
CA ALA A 17 27.83 34.75 -29.16
C ALA A 17 26.50 35.38 -28.66
N ALA A 18 26.43 36.41 -27.88
CA ALA A 18 26.92 37.80 -27.99
C ALA A 18 26.13 38.65 -29.01
N THR A 19 25.37 39.60 -28.44
CA THR A 19 25.12 41.01 -28.80
C THR A 19 24.31 41.35 -30.06
N ALA A 20 23.20 42.12 -29.88
CA ALA A 20 23.13 43.49 -30.43
C ALA A 20 21.85 44.20 -29.98
N CYS A 21 22.04 45.39 -29.43
CA CYS A 21 21.09 46.47 -29.23
C CYS A 21 20.48 46.96 -30.55
N CYS A 22 19.20 47.39 -30.52
CA CYS A 22 18.76 48.58 -31.27
C CYS A 22 17.58 49.22 -30.55
N ALA A 23 17.82 50.40 -30.05
CA ALA A 23 16.85 51.36 -29.58
C ALA A 23 16.28 52.13 -30.78
N ILE A 24 14.97 52.32 -30.86
CA ILE A 24 14.33 53.37 -31.66
C ILE A 24 13.24 54.01 -30.81
N LEU A 25 13.44 55.30 -30.55
CA LEU A 25 12.47 56.29 -30.05
C LEU A 25 11.56 56.72 -31.21
N ALA A 26 10.26 56.90 -30.93
CA ALA A 26 9.48 58.05 -31.44
C ALA A 26 8.05 58.09 -30.88
N LEU A 27 7.76 59.06 -30.11
CA LEU A 27 6.75 60.13 -30.19
C LEU A 27 5.24 59.77 -30.13
N SER A 28 4.70 60.09 -28.98
CA SER A 28 3.55 60.99 -28.69
C SER A 28 2.32 61.01 -29.63
N ALA A 29 1.19 60.62 -29.11
CA ALA A 29 -0.08 61.34 -29.30
C ALA A 29 -1.01 61.12 -28.13
N CYS A 30 -1.33 62.12 -27.38
CA CYS A 30 -2.39 62.18 -26.37
C CYS A 30 -3.74 61.98 -26.99
N HIS A 31 -4.53 61.05 -26.46
CA HIS A 31 -6.00 61.09 -26.59
C HIS A 31 -6.60 60.79 -25.22
N ASN A 32 -7.23 61.81 -24.65
CA ASN A 32 -8.05 61.74 -23.46
C ASN A 32 -9.34 60.99 -23.78
N ALA A 33 -9.55 59.88 -23.15
CA ALA A 33 -10.87 59.23 -23.02
C ALA A 33 -11.07 58.87 -21.53
N PRO A 34 -12.30 58.98 -21.00
CA PRO A 34 -12.57 58.83 -19.57
C PRO A 34 -12.38 57.38 -19.08
N PRO A 35 -12.11 57.18 -17.79
CA PRO A 35 -11.84 55.84 -17.25
C PRO A 35 -13.11 54.99 -17.26
N THR A 36 -13.13 54.01 -18.13
CA THR A 36 -14.04 52.88 -18.01
C THR A 36 -13.51 52.01 -16.89
N GLU A 37 -14.30 51.85 -15.87
CA GLU A 37 -14.09 50.99 -14.73
C GLU A 37 -13.93 49.53 -15.23
N GLU A 38 -12.68 49.09 -15.38
CA GLU A 38 -12.39 47.65 -15.61
C GLU A 38 -12.75 46.89 -14.37
N ALA A 39 -13.90 46.23 -14.44
CA ALA A 39 -14.25 45.17 -13.52
C ALA A 39 -13.14 44.09 -13.54
N LYS A 40 -12.39 44.02 -12.46
CA LYS A 40 -11.51 42.87 -12.17
C LYS A 40 -12.36 41.64 -12.19
N VAL A 41 -12.34 40.91 -13.31
CA VAL A 41 -12.74 39.48 -13.36
C VAL A 41 -11.64 38.76 -12.59
N SER A 42 -11.88 38.55 -11.33
CA SER A 42 -11.17 37.51 -10.58
C SER A 42 -11.69 36.17 -11.09
N ASP A 43 -10.87 35.48 -11.89
CA ASP A 43 -11.00 34.05 -12.14
C ASP A 43 -10.86 33.31 -10.80
N GLN A 44 -11.97 33.25 -10.08
CA GLN A 44 -12.25 32.21 -9.11
C GLN A 44 -13.41 31.40 -9.69
N ASP A 45 -13.07 30.44 -10.53
CA ASP A 45 -13.93 29.29 -10.83
C ASP A 45 -14.07 28.42 -9.54
N GLY A 46 -14.57 29.05 -8.50
CA GLY A 46 -15.23 28.40 -7.39
C GLY A 46 -16.58 27.94 -7.89
N ILE A 47 -16.75 26.65 -8.04
CA ILE A 47 -18.00 25.94 -8.33
C ILE A 47 -19.11 26.62 -7.52
N ARG A 48 -20.00 27.35 -8.20
CA ARG A 48 -21.17 27.98 -7.58
C ARG A 48 -22.11 26.85 -7.19
N THR A 49 -22.03 26.39 -5.95
CA THR A 49 -23.08 25.61 -5.31
C THR A 49 -24.33 26.49 -5.35
N SER A 50 -25.41 26.02 -5.94
CA SER A 50 -26.70 26.72 -5.93
C SER A 50 -27.11 26.91 -4.45
N ALA A 51 -27.03 28.13 -3.96
CA ALA A 51 -27.20 28.46 -2.54
C ALA A 51 -28.66 28.53 -2.08
N ALA A 52 -29.57 27.91 -2.82
CA ALA A 52 -30.97 27.78 -2.40
C ALA A 52 -31.18 26.40 -1.80
N GLY A 53 -31.07 26.31 -0.47
CA GLY A 53 -31.47 25.12 0.29
C GLY A 53 -32.97 24.83 0.13
N VAL A 54 -33.35 23.58 0.31
CA VAL A 54 -34.78 23.18 0.35
C VAL A 54 -35.31 23.39 1.75
N SER A 55 -36.34 24.22 1.89
CA SER A 55 -37.06 24.41 3.15
C SER A 55 -38.33 23.52 3.21
N VAL A 56 -38.49 22.82 4.30
CA VAL A 56 -39.57 21.86 4.53
C VAL A 56 -40.17 22.13 5.92
N SER A 57 -41.49 22.18 6.01
CA SER A 57 -42.17 22.35 7.30
C SER A 57 -42.02 21.11 8.20
N PRO A 58 -42.15 21.23 9.53
CA PRO A 58 -42.03 20.09 10.42
C PRO A 58 -42.99 18.93 10.11
N ASP A 59 -44.22 19.24 9.72
CA ASP A 59 -45.21 18.22 9.33
C ASP A 59 -44.82 17.48 8.04
N GLU A 60 -44.18 18.18 7.11
CA GLU A 60 -43.69 17.57 5.89
C GLU A 60 -42.40 16.74 6.12
N VAL A 61 -41.54 17.16 7.04
CA VAL A 61 -40.37 16.39 7.48
C VAL A 61 -40.82 15.01 7.98
N GLU A 62 -41.88 14.98 8.81
CA GLU A 62 -42.43 13.73 9.31
C GLU A 62 -43.07 12.89 8.20
N LYS A 63 -43.90 13.50 7.33
CA LYS A 63 -44.53 12.80 6.19
C LYS A 63 -43.55 12.25 5.20
N MET A 64 -42.43 12.95 4.95
CA MET A 64 -41.37 12.52 4.05
C MET A 64 -40.41 11.53 4.69
N GLY A 65 -40.53 11.26 6.00
CA GLY A 65 -39.67 10.36 6.74
C GLY A 65 -38.21 10.80 6.71
N ILE A 66 -37.95 12.12 6.76
CA ILE A 66 -36.61 12.66 6.76
C ILE A 66 -35.93 12.36 8.11
N VAL A 67 -34.83 11.65 8.05
CA VAL A 67 -34.02 11.35 9.24
C VAL A 67 -32.62 11.96 9.04
N VAL A 68 -32.13 12.65 10.06
CA VAL A 68 -30.79 13.24 10.07
C VAL A 68 -29.92 12.59 11.13
N ALA A 69 -28.65 12.46 10.84
CA ALA A 69 -27.64 11.98 11.77
C ALA A 69 -26.36 12.80 11.66
N PRO A 70 -25.61 12.97 12.76
CA PRO A 70 -24.34 13.68 12.71
C PRO A 70 -23.30 12.90 11.92
N ALA A 71 -22.58 13.62 11.05
CA ALA A 71 -21.44 13.08 10.30
C ALA A 71 -20.33 12.62 11.26
N LYS A 72 -19.95 11.36 11.18
CA LYS A 72 -18.89 10.79 12.02
C LYS A 72 -17.53 11.04 11.39
N SER A 73 -16.59 11.59 12.17
CA SER A 73 -15.19 11.70 11.75
C SER A 73 -14.56 10.32 11.58
N VAL A 74 -13.77 10.16 10.55
CA VAL A 74 -13.05 8.91 10.27
C VAL A 74 -11.71 9.24 9.61
N THR A 75 -10.72 8.39 9.88
CA THR A 75 -9.43 8.44 9.20
C THR A 75 -9.41 7.36 8.12
N TYR A 76 -9.19 7.76 6.89
CA TYR A 76 -9.09 6.89 5.74
C TYR A 76 -7.63 6.65 5.36
N THR A 77 -7.24 5.40 5.26
CA THR A 77 -5.96 5.00 4.69
C THR A 77 -6.24 4.31 3.37
N ALA A 78 -5.76 4.89 2.28
CA ALA A 78 -5.88 4.24 0.98
C ALA A 78 -5.14 2.90 1.02
N GLU A 79 -5.73 1.88 0.43
CA GLU A 79 -5.14 0.56 0.31
C GLU A 79 -4.91 0.22 -1.17
N THR A 80 -3.83 -0.51 -1.42
CA THR A 80 -3.53 -1.08 -2.73
C THR A 80 -3.81 -2.56 -2.68
N GLN A 81 -4.57 -3.05 -3.64
CA GLN A 81 -4.91 -4.46 -3.77
C GLN A 81 -3.78 -5.24 -4.44
N GLY A 82 -3.54 -6.45 -3.97
CA GLY A 82 -2.63 -7.45 -4.52
C GLY A 82 -3.22 -8.84 -4.38
N PHE A 83 -2.46 -9.81 -4.84
CA PHE A 83 -2.83 -11.23 -4.77
C PHE A 83 -1.79 -11.99 -3.96
N GLY A 84 -2.20 -13.05 -3.31
CA GLY A 84 -1.30 -13.90 -2.57
C GLY A 84 -1.64 -15.37 -2.69
N VAL A 85 -0.65 -16.17 -2.34
CA VAL A 85 -0.79 -17.62 -2.20
C VAL A 85 -0.12 -18.08 -0.92
N ILE A 86 -0.77 -18.97 -0.19
CA ILE A 86 -0.18 -19.60 0.98
C ILE A 86 0.82 -20.65 0.50
N MET A 87 2.07 -20.49 0.91
CA MET A 87 3.16 -21.39 0.53
C MET A 87 3.02 -22.75 1.23
N LEU A 88 3.44 -23.81 0.54
CA LEU A 88 3.54 -25.14 1.14
C LEU A 88 4.67 -25.15 2.19
N HIS A 89 4.40 -25.68 3.38
CA HIS A 89 5.40 -25.75 4.44
C HIS A 89 6.51 -26.78 4.15
N GLU A 90 6.25 -27.80 3.31
CA GLU A 90 7.19 -28.88 2.98
C GLU A 90 8.54 -28.36 2.47
N ALA A 91 8.53 -27.38 1.54
CA ALA A 91 9.75 -26.79 1.03
C ALA A 91 10.57 -26.07 2.12
N ILE A 92 9.86 -25.45 3.06
CA ILE A 92 10.48 -24.75 4.21
C ILE A 92 11.05 -25.78 5.18
N ALA A 93 10.28 -26.83 5.51
CA ALA A 93 10.70 -27.92 6.40
C ALA A 93 11.97 -28.60 5.88
N THR A 94 12.00 -28.90 4.57
CA THR A 94 13.19 -29.49 3.92
C THR A 94 14.41 -28.58 4.05
N ALA A 95 14.28 -27.28 3.74
CA ALA A 95 15.40 -26.35 3.82
C ALA A 95 15.89 -26.13 5.26
N VAL A 96 14.98 -26.14 6.25
CA VAL A 96 15.32 -26.05 7.67
C VAL A 96 16.05 -27.32 8.15
N ALA A 97 15.62 -28.51 7.73
CA ALA A 97 16.27 -29.78 8.05
C ALA A 97 17.67 -29.87 7.43
N GLU A 98 17.83 -29.47 6.15
CA GLU A 98 19.15 -29.37 5.49
C GLU A 98 20.09 -28.43 6.25
N LEU A 99 19.59 -27.26 6.66
CA LEU A 99 20.38 -26.31 7.44
C LEU A 99 20.83 -26.90 8.78
N ALA A 100 19.92 -27.54 9.53
CA ALA A 100 20.24 -28.14 10.81
C ALA A 100 21.30 -29.27 10.68
N THR A 101 21.19 -30.09 9.64
CA THR A 101 22.16 -31.14 9.31
C THR A 101 23.53 -30.56 8.97
N ALA A 102 23.59 -29.55 8.12
CA ALA A 102 24.83 -28.89 7.73
C ALA A 102 25.50 -28.16 8.90
N GLU A 103 24.72 -27.53 9.79
CA GLU A 103 25.24 -26.92 11.01
C GLU A 103 25.83 -27.96 11.99
N ALA A 104 25.22 -29.13 12.12
CA ALA A 104 25.74 -30.20 12.95
C ALA A 104 27.07 -30.75 12.39
N ALA A 105 27.13 -31.00 11.09
CA ALA A 105 28.34 -31.48 10.42
C ALA A 105 29.50 -30.48 10.55
N GLU A 106 29.23 -29.19 10.31
CA GLU A 106 30.25 -28.13 10.43
C GLU A 106 30.78 -27.98 11.86
N ARG A 107 29.89 -28.03 12.86
CA ARG A 107 30.33 -28.01 14.27
C ARG A 107 31.24 -29.20 14.60
N GLN A 108 30.90 -30.40 14.10
CA GLN A 108 31.68 -31.62 14.34
C GLN A 108 33.05 -31.55 13.68
N SER A 109 33.11 -31.18 12.38
CA SER A 109 34.39 -31.13 11.64
C SER A 109 35.32 -30.00 12.13
N ARG A 110 34.75 -28.86 12.49
CA ARG A 110 35.51 -27.77 13.13
C ARG A 110 36.12 -28.22 14.44
N ALA A 111 35.36 -28.93 15.28
CA ALA A 111 35.90 -29.48 16.53
C ALA A 111 36.97 -30.52 16.29
N ALA A 112 36.85 -31.35 15.25
CA ALA A 112 37.86 -32.32 14.84
C ALA A 112 39.15 -31.62 14.37
N LEU A 113 39.05 -30.59 13.55
CA LEU A 113 40.18 -29.78 13.10
C LEU A 113 40.94 -29.13 14.29
N VAL A 114 40.22 -28.56 15.23
CA VAL A 114 40.87 -27.98 16.45
C VAL A 114 41.61 -29.05 17.24
N ARG A 115 41.07 -30.29 17.33
CA ARG A 115 41.78 -31.38 18.01
C ARG A 115 43.00 -31.84 17.25
N SER A 116 42.95 -32.04 15.91
CA SER A 116 44.09 -32.43 15.09
C SER A 116 45.23 -31.40 15.17
N GLN A 117 44.91 -30.13 15.09
CA GLN A 117 45.89 -29.03 15.23
C GLN A 117 46.58 -28.99 16.59
N ARG A 118 45.90 -29.32 17.69
CA ARG A 118 46.50 -29.45 19.00
C ARG A 118 47.48 -30.63 19.07
N LEU A 119 47.06 -31.77 18.50
CA LEU A 119 47.90 -32.97 18.47
C LEU A 119 49.16 -32.75 17.62
N ALA A 120 49.02 -32.10 16.46
CA ALA A 120 50.16 -31.79 15.59
C ALA A 120 51.24 -30.89 16.23
N ARG A 121 50.88 -30.09 17.27
CA ARG A 121 51.82 -29.25 18.04
C ARG A 121 52.55 -30.00 19.13
N THR A 122 52.13 -31.25 19.44
CA THR A 122 52.77 -32.08 20.48
C THR A 122 53.81 -32.96 19.85
N PRO A 123 55.11 -32.93 20.28
CA PRO A 123 56.17 -33.77 19.75
C PRO A 123 55.80 -35.25 19.86
N GLY A 124 55.93 -35.99 18.70
CA GLY A 124 55.59 -37.42 18.62
C GLY A 124 54.14 -37.72 18.34
N ALA A 125 53.27 -36.70 18.14
CA ALA A 125 51.86 -36.90 17.78
C ALA A 125 51.67 -37.02 16.28
N ALA A 126 50.51 -37.55 15.90
CA ALA A 126 50.08 -38.00 14.61
C ALA A 126 50.40 -37.07 13.42
N ALA A 127 50.54 -37.72 12.29
CA ALA A 127 50.96 -37.22 11.00
C ALA A 127 50.23 -35.99 10.50
N VAL A 128 50.92 -35.15 9.75
CA VAL A 128 50.47 -34.00 8.97
C VAL A 128 49.22 -34.39 8.13
N ASP A 129 49.16 -35.61 7.61
CA ASP A 129 48.03 -36.14 6.84
C ASP A 129 46.68 -36.07 7.56
N LEU A 130 46.67 -36.29 8.89
CA LEU A 130 45.43 -36.21 9.68
C LEU A 130 44.95 -34.75 9.83
N ASP A 131 45.89 -33.81 9.97
CA ASP A 131 45.52 -32.38 10.07
C ASP A 131 45.01 -31.87 8.70
N GLU A 132 45.67 -32.26 7.59
CA GLU A 132 45.19 -31.92 6.25
C GLU A 132 43.83 -32.55 5.94
N ALA A 133 43.57 -33.81 6.32
CA ALA A 133 42.29 -34.46 6.15
C ALA A 133 41.18 -33.73 6.94
N ALA A 134 41.45 -33.39 8.20
CA ALA A 134 40.51 -32.62 9.04
C ALA A 134 40.25 -31.21 8.49
N ALA A 135 41.30 -30.55 7.94
CA ALA A 135 41.14 -29.24 7.30
C ALA A 135 40.29 -29.30 6.05
N ARG A 136 40.49 -30.30 5.16
CA ARG A 136 39.66 -30.52 3.98
C ARG A 136 38.20 -30.80 4.34
N GLN A 137 37.94 -31.64 5.34
CA GLN A 137 36.58 -31.95 5.79
C GLN A 137 35.90 -30.71 6.36
N SER A 138 36.58 -29.95 7.22
CA SER A 138 36.02 -28.72 7.79
C SER A 138 35.69 -27.68 6.70
N ALA A 139 36.54 -27.53 5.67
CA ALA A 139 36.26 -26.66 4.55
C ALA A 139 35.06 -27.13 3.71
N ALA A 140 34.91 -28.44 3.49
CA ALA A 140 33.77 -29.02 2.77
C ALA A 140 32.45 -28.78 3.53
N ASP A 141 32.43 -29.03 4.83
CA ASP A 141 31.24 -28.85 5.67
C ASP A 141 30.86 -27.36 5.83
N ALA A 142 31.85 -26.46 5.90
CA ALA A 142 31.59 -25.02 5.88
C ALA A 142 30.96 -24.56 4.56
N ALA A 143 31.41 -25.14 3.41
CA ALA A 143 30.81 -24.88 2.11
C ALA A 143 29.37 -25.41 2.03
N ALA A 144 29.13 -26.63 2.55
CA ALA A 144 27.79 -27.22 2.62
C ALA A 144 26.84 -26.38 3.47
N LEU A 145 27.29 -25.89 4.62
CA LEU A 145 26.52 -24.98 5.46
C LEU A 145 26.20 -23.66 4.74
N ALA A 146 27.15 -23.07 4.02
CA ALA A 146 26.91 -21.89 3.24
C ALA A 146 25.86 -22.11 2.13
N LEU A 147 25.86 -23.30 1.51
CA LEU A 147 24.86 -23.69 0.52
C LEU A 147 23.47 -23.84 1.15
N ALA A 148 23.37 -24.55 2.28
CA ALA A 148 22.09 -24.76 3.00
C ALA A 148 21.47 -23.41 3.41
N ARG A 149 22.27 -22.45 3.91
CA ARG A 149 21.82 -21.10 4.23
C ARG A 149 21.28 -20.35 3.03
N ARG A 150 21.94 -20.46 1.84
CA ARG A 150 21.44 -19.85 0.62
C ARG A 150 20.12 -20.48 0.15
N ARG A 151 19.99 -21.81 0.26
CA ARG A 151 18.73 -22.52 -0.07
C ARG A 151 17.59 -22.07 0.81
N LEU A 152 17.79 -22.00 2.13
CA LEU A 152 16.77 -21.48 3.05
C LEU A 152 16.39 -20.04 2.68
N SER A 153 17.38 -19.16 2.44
CA SER A 153 17.10 -17.77 2.04
C SER A 153 16.39 -17.64 0.68
N ALA A 154 16.57 -18.59 -0.22
CA ALA A 154 15.83 -18.63 -1.48
C ALA A 154 14.35 -18.99 -1.27
N VAL A 155 14.05 -19.85 -0.29
CA VAL A 155 12.68 -20.26 0.02
C VAL A 155 11.93 -19.21 0.83
N VAL A 156 12.54 -18.69 1.90
CA VAL A 156 11.85 -17.75 2.84
C VAL A 156 12.27 -16.30 2.67
N GLY A 157 13.14 -15.99 1.71
CA GLY A 157 13.71 -14.66 1.53
C GLY A 157 14.69 -14.28 2.65
N SER A 158 15.17 -13.04 2.60
CA SER A 158 16.00 -12.47 3.68
C SER A 158 15.07 -11.96 4.79
N ALA A 159 14.70 -12.83 5.72
CA ALA A 159 13.80 -12.54 6.83
C ALA A 159 14.45 -11.63 7.91
N THR A 160 15.18 -10.60 7.50
CA THR A 160 15.80 -9.62 8.44
C THR A 160 14.76 -8.84 9.26
N SER A 161 13.49 -8.87 8.85
CA SER A 161 12.39 -8.22 9.57
C SER A 161 11.82 -9.04 10.74
N VAL A 162 12.20 -10.32 10.85
CA VAL A 162 11.87 -11.14 12.02
C VAL A 162 12.93 -10.90 13.07
N LYS A 163 12.53 -10.52 14.27
CA LYS A 163 13.47 -10.23 15.38
C LYS A 163 14.46 -11.39 15.56
N PRO A 164 15.76 -11.11 15.76
CA PRO A 164 16.79 -12.16 15.90
C PRO A 164 16.45 -13.22 16.94
N ASP A 165 15.86 -12.82 18.07
CA ASP A 165 15.54 -13.70 19.19
C ASP A 165 14.36 -14.66 18.92
N GLY A 166 13.50 -14.31 17.91
CA GLY A 166 12.35 -15.13 17.50
C GLY A 166 12.58 -15.93 16.21
N HIS A 167 13.69 -15.70 15.51
CA HIS A 167 13.89 -16.25 14.16
C HIS A 167 13.86 -17.78 14.11
N ALA A 168 14.56 -18.44 15.03
CA ALA A 168 14.60 -19.90 15.09
C ALA A 168 13.25 -20.53 15.47
N ALA A 169 12.46 -19.87 16.33
CA ALA A 169 11.11 -20.30 16.67
C ALA A 169 10.17 -20.15 15.47
N THR A 170 10.21 -18.99 14.83
CA THR A 170 9.38 -18.72 13.63
C THR A 170 9.69 -19.71 12.50
N LEU A 171 10.96 -20.03 12.25
CA LEU A 171 11.33 -21.02 11.22
C LEU A 171 10.80 -22.42 11.56
N ARG A 172 10.83 -22.81 12.84
CA ARG A 172 10.21 -24.07 13.29
C ARG A 172 8.70 -24.06 13.09
N ASP A 173 8.02 -22.99 13.50
CA ASP A 173 6.57 -22.87 13.35
C ASP A 173 6.14 -22.87 11.87
N LEU A 174 6.95 -22.30 10.99
CA LEU A 174 6.76 -22.37 9.54
C LEU A 174 6.99 -23.78 9.00
N ALA A 175 8.06 -24.46 9.44
CA ALA A 175 8.37 -25.83 9.04
C ALA A 175 7.33 -26.83 9.56
N ASP A 176 6.73 -26.59 10.72
CA ASP A 176 5.66 -27.38 11.31
C ASP A 176 4.27 -27.03 10.73
N GLY A 177 4.17 -26.03 9.85
CA GLY A 177 2.89 -25.54 9.31
C GLY A 177 1.98 -24.82 10.32
N LYS A 178 2.46 -24.50 11.52
CA LYS A 178 1.70 -23.75 12.55
C LYS A 178 1.50 -22.28 12.17
N THR A 179 2.51 -21.68 11.57
CA THR A 179 2.44 -20.34 10.96
C THR A 179 2.47 -20.52 9.45
N LYS A 180 1.64 -19.79 8.75
CA LYS A 180 1.59 -19.84 7.29
C LYS A 180 2.45 -18.71 6.70
N LEU A 181 3.22 -19.04 5.66
CA LEU A 181 3.96 -18.08 4.85
C LEU A 181 3.12 -17.75 3.61
N VAL A 182 2.83 -16.48 3.42
CA VAL A 182 2.13 -15.98 2.23
C VAL A 182 3.12 -15.30 1.31
N ARG A 183 3.11 -15.67 0.04
CA ARG A 183 3.73 -14.86 -1.02
C ARG A 183 2.68 -13.88 -1.53
N ALA A 184 2.92 -12.61 -1.33
CA ALA A 184 2.07 -11.48 -1.72
C ALA A 184 2.66 -10.79 -2.94
N THR A 185 1.92 -10.67 -4.04
CA THR A 185 2.37 -9.98 -5.26
C THR A 185 1.43 -8.83 -5.57
N PHE A 186 2.00 -7.64 -5.72
CA PHE A 186 1.30 -6.41 -6.07
C PHE A 186 1.67 -5.99 -7.48
N PRO A 187 0.70 -5.51 -8.30
CA PRO A 187 0.95 -5.05 -9.66
C PRO A 187 2.07 -4.01 -9.75
N LEU A 188 2.75 -3.94 -10.88
CA LEU A 188 3.79 -2.95 -11.12
C LEU A 188 3.27 -1.53 -10.94
N GLY A 189 4.03 -0.72 -10.20
CA GLY A 189 3.65 0.66 -9.89
C GLY A 189 2.66 0.84 -8.74
N ALA A 190 1.98 -0.21 -8.28
CA ALA A 190 0.99 -0.15 -7.22
C ALA A 190 1.60 0.17 -5.85
N LEU A 191 2.74 -0.44 -5.52
CA LEU A 191 3.52 -0.15 -4.33
C LEU A 191 4.90 0.38 -4.71
N ARG A 192 5.26 1.55 -4.16
CA ARG A 192 6.58 2.18 -4.36
C ARG A 192 7.36 2.19 -3.04
N GLY A 193 8.69 2.14 -3.11
CA GLY A 193 9.56 2.26 -1.94
C GLY A 193 9.78 0.95 -1.17
N ALA A 194 9.80 1.01 0.16
CA ALA A 194 10.04 -0.11 1.05
C ALA A 194 8.88 -1.12 1.08
N ALA A 195 9.11 -2.30 1.69
CA ALA A 195 8.04 -3.25 1.98
C ALA A 195 6.95 -2.59 2.86
N PRO A 196 5.67 -2.93 2.64
CA PRO A 196 4.59 -2.42 3.49
C PRO A 196 4.77 -2.91 4.93
N LYS A 197 4.38 -2.09 5.90
CA LYS A 197 4.51 -2.44 7.33
C LYS A 197 3.51 -3.50 7.78
N SER A 198 2.40 -3.63 7.06
CA SER A 198 1.36 -4.61 7.32
C SER A 198 0.63 -4.98 6.03
N LEU A 199 0.05 -6.17 6.02
CA LEU A 199 -0.85 -6.65 4.97
C LEU A 199 -2.13 -7.14 5.63
N ARG A 200 -3.27 -6.83 5.02
CA ARG A 200 -4.55 -7.47 5.32
C ARG A 200 -4.82 -8.52 4.24
N ALA A 201 -5.22 -9.70 4.63
CA ALA A 201 -5.48 -10.83 3.74
C ALA A 201 -6.89 -11.37 3.97
N THR A 202 -7.59 -11.73 2.90
CA THR A 202 -8.86 -12.47 2.96
C THR A 202 -8.86 -13.59 1.91
N PRO A 203 -9.61 -14.67 2.10
CA PRO A 203 -9.88 -15.62 1.05
C PRO A 203 -10.42 -14.93 -0.21
N LEU A 204 -10.17 -15.51 -1.37
CA LEU A 204 -10.60 -14.92 -2.65
C LEU A 204 -12.13 -14.92 -2.79
N ASP A 205 -12.81 -15.87 -2.18
CA ASP A 205 -14.26 -16.07 -2.15
C ASP A 205 -14.95 -15.42 -0.94
N ALA A 206 -14.21 -14.68 -0.12
CA ALA A 206 -14.76 -14.01 1.05
C ALA A 206 -15.78 -12.95 0.65
N ASN A 207 -16.87 -12.85 1.42
CA ASN A 207 -17.86 -11.81 1.23
C ASN A 207 -17.24 -10.40 1.39
N PRO A 208 -17.74 -9.40 0.65
CA PRO A 208 -17.34 -8.02 0.85
C PRO A 208 -17.51 -7.61 2.32
N GLY A 209 -16.43 -7.13 2.94
CA GLY A 209 -16.43 -6.74 4.35
C GLY A 209 -16.02 -7.84 5.35
N ALA A 210 -15.67 -9.04 4.88
CA ALA A 210 -15.11 -10.05 5.77
C ALA A 210 -13.88 -9.54 6.53
N VAL A 211 -13.83 -9.83 7.83
CA VAL A 211 -12.66 -9.53 8.65
C VAL A 211 -11.55 -10.50 8.23
N GLY A 212 -10.53 -9.96 7.60
CA GLY A 212 -9.38 -10.75 7.16
C GLY A 212 -8.31 -10.85 8.24
N TRP A 213 -7.30 -11.64 7.94
CA TRP A 213 -6.08 -11.74 8.76
C TRP A 213 -5.17 -10.53 8.54
N ILE A 214 -4.50 -10.06 9.59
CA ILE A 214 -3.56 -8.95 9.51
C ILE A 214 -2.16 -9.47 9.82
N SER A 215 -1.26 -9.35 8.84
CA SER A 215 0.17 -9.57 9.04
C SER A 215 0.89 -8.26 9.31
N LYS A 216 1.72 -8.26 10.35
CA LYS A 216 2.67 -7.17 10.67
C LYS A 216 4.13 -7.55 10.39
N ALA A 217 4.37 -8.77 9.96
CA ALA A 217 5.69 -9.27 9.59
C ALA A 217 5.73 -9.43 8.06
N VAL A 218 6.25 -8.41 7.38
CA VAL A 218 6.31 -8.35 5.91
C VAL A 218 7.73 -8.02 5.48
N TRP A 219 8.25 -8.76 4.50
CA TRP A 219 9.59 -8.51 3.92
C TRP A 219 9.62 -8.84 2.44
N ASN A 220 10.69 -8.42 1.75
CA ASN A 220 10.83 -8.65 0.32
C ASN A 220 10.94 -10.16 -0.01
N ALA A 221 10.20 -10.59 -0.99
CA ALA A 221 10.29 -11.92 -1.60
C ALA A 221 11.00 -11.83 -2.97
N PRO A 222 11.55 -12.93 -3.47
CA PRO A 222 11.91 -13.04 -4.88
C PRO A 222 10.72 -12.74 -5.78
N ALA A 223 10.97 -12.23 -6.98
CA ALA A 223 9.90 -11.96 -7.95
C ALA A 223 9.08 -13.22 -8.19
N ASP A 224 7.78 -13.05 -8.36
CA ASP A 224 6.88 -14.12 -8.77
C ASP A 224 7.14 -14.44 -10.24
N ALA A 225 7.17 -15.74 -10.58
CA ALA A 225 7.39 -16.17 -11.96
C ALA A 225 6.13 -16.00 -12.82
N ASP A 226 4.96 -16.11 -12.19
CA ASP A 226 3.66 -16.14 -12.88
C ASP A 226 2.98 -14.76 -12.91
N LEU A 227 3.25 -13.92 -11.91
CA LEU A 227 2.62 -12.61 -11.76
C LEU A 227 3.64 -11.47 -11.85
N PRO A 228 3.56 -10.61 -12.88
CA PRO A 228 4.44 -9.46 -12.99
C PRO A 228 4.12 -8.44 -11.89
N GLY A 229 5.11 -8.17 -11.01
CA GLY A 229 4.87 -7.28 -9.90
C GLY A 229 6.00 -7.26 -8.88
N ARG A 230 5.73 -6.63 -7.75
CA ARG A 230 6.60 -6.70 -6.57
C ARG A 230 6.06 -7.72 -5.60
N SER A 231 6.94 -8.64 -5.22
CA SER A 231 6.58 -9.71 -4.30
C SER A 231 7.14 -9.49 -2.91
N PHE A 232 6.35 -9.87 -1.92
CA PHE A 232 6.67 -9.82 -0.49
C PHE A 232 6.28 -11.15 0.15
N PHE A 233 6.96 -11.49 1.23
CA PHE A 233 6.51 -12.51 2.14
C PHE A 233 5.81 -11.88 3.33
N ALA A 234 4.78 -12.55 3.83
CA ALA A 234 4.05 -12.17 5.03
C ALA A 234 3.74 -13.41 5.88
N LEU A 235 3.74 -13.25 7.21
CA LEU A 235 3.36 -14.31 8.14
C LEU A 235 1.89 -14.19 8.51
N LEU A 236 1.13 -15.27 8.39
CA LEU A 236 -0.19 -15.40 8.97
C LEU A 236 -0.15 -16.41 10.12
N GLN A 237 -0.59 -15.94 11.28
CA GLN A 237 -0.75 -16.74 12.49
C GLN A 237 -2.24 -16.94 12.75
N ASP A 238 -2.59 -17.98 13.47
CA ASP A 238 -3.97 -18.27 13.87
C ASP A 238 -4.98 -18.22 12.72
N THR A 239 -4.59 -18.80 11.57
CA THR A 239 -5.41 -18.86 10.36
C THR A 239 -5.83 -20.30 10.06
N ASP A 240 -7.07 -20.45 9.64
CA ASP A 240 -7.67 -21.68 9.12
C ASP A 240 -7.43 -21.85 7.60
N ALA A 241 -6.79 -20.89 6.97
CA ALA A 241 -6.51 -20.92 5.54
C ALA A 241 -5.60 -22.09 5.15
N SER A 242 -5.91 -22.72 4.03
CA SER A 242 -5.23 -23.92 3.51
C SER A 242 -3.96 -23.57 2.74
N GLU A 243 -3.00 -24.47 2.72
CA GLU A 243 -1.82 -24.34 1.88
C GLU A 243 -2.19 -24.39 0.40
N GLY A 244 -1.57 -23.54 -0.40
CA GLY A 244 -1.93 -23.36 -1.81
C GLY A 244 -3.15 -22.46 -2.03
N GLU A 245 -3.85 -22.07 -0.97
CA GLU A 245 -5.00 -21.18 -1.06
C GLU A 245 -4.60 -19.80 -1.59
N ARG A 246 -5.47 -19.25 -2.44
CA ARG A 246 -5.28 -17.91 -3.01
C ARG A 246 -6.03 -16.88 -2.19
N LEU A 247 -5.37 -15.76 -1.97
CA LEU A 247 -5.84 -14.67 -1.12
C LEU A 247 -5.91 -13.36 -1.89
N LEU A 248 -6.89 -12.54 -1.53
CA LEU A 248 -6.85 -11.11 -1.79
C LEU A 248 -6.07 -10.41 -0.69
N LEU A 249 -5.20 -9.51 -1.08
CA LEU A 249 -4.32 -8.79 -0.17
C LEU A 249 -4.49 -7.29 -0.33
N TRP A 250 -4.40 -6.57 0.78
CA TRP A 250 -4.38 -5.12 0.79
C TRP A 250 -3.17 -4.63 1.59
N ALA A 251 -2.42 -3.73 0.97
CA ALA A 251 -1.35 -3.00 1.62
C ALA A 251 -1.73 -1.53 1.75
N PRO A 252 -1.37 -0.84 2.84
CA PRO A 252 -1.49 0.60 2.91
C PRO A 252 -0.76 1.24 1.73
N ALA A 253 -1.45 2.09 0.97
CA ALA A 253 -0.84 2.87 -0.10
C ALA A 253 0.13 3.90 0.47
N ALA A 254 1.06 4.36 -0.36
CA ALA A 254 1.97 5.44 0.03
C ALA A 254 1.20 6.75 0.18
N GLY A 255 1.31 7.37 1.34
CA GLY A 255 0.69 8.65 1.66
C GLY A 255 0.26 8.75 3.12
N PRO A 256 0.01 9.96 3.62
CA PRO A 256 -0.54 10.14 4.94
C PRO A 256 -2.01 9.68 4.97
N PRO A 257 -2.51 9.22 6.11
CA PRO A 257 -3.93 9.01 6.30
C PRO A 257 -4.71 10.31 6.09
N LEU A 258 -5.87 10.23 5.47
CA LEU A 258 -6.75 11.36 5.22
C LEU A 258 -7.79 11.44 6.33
N SER A 259 -8.00 12.64 6.89
CA SER A 259 -9.10 12.90 7.81
C SER A 259 -10.33 13.36 7.02
N GLY A 260 -11.49 12.87 7.39
CA GLY A 260 -12.76 13.21 6.74
C GLY A 260 -13.94 12.65 7.51
N VAL A 261 -15.06 12.49 6.83
CA VAL A 261 -16.31 11.99 7.41
C VAL A 261 -16.86 10.79 6.67
N LEU A 262 -17.68 10.04 7.34
CA LEU A 262 -18.42 8.91 6.79
C LEU A 262 -19.81 9.38 6.35
N VAL A 263 -20.12 9.23 5.08
CA VAL A 263 -21.44 9.48 4.49
C VAL A 263 -22.09 8.13 4.16
N PRO A 264 -23.20 7.75 4.83
CA PRO A 264 -23.89 6.50 4.52
C PRO A 264 -24.32 6.43 3.05
N ALA A 265 -24.24 5.27 2.43
CA ALA A 265 -24.65 5.09 1.03
C ALA A 265 -26.12 5.48 0.81
N ALA A 266 -26.99 5.22 1.81
CA ALA A 266 -28.40 5.59 1.79
C ALA A 266 -28.64 7.12 1.80
N ALA A 267 -27.67 7.92 2.23
CA ALA A 267 -27.72 9.39 2.22
C ALA A 267 -27.39 9.98 0.85
N VAL A 268 -26.84 9.18 -0.08
CA VAL A 268 -26.36 9.65 -1.37
C VAL A 268 -27.46 9.51 -2.42
N VAL A 269 -27.72 10.61 -3.14
CA VAL A 269 -28.63 10.66 -4.28
C VAL A 269 -27.87 11.03 -5.54
N ILE A 270 -28.35 10.56 -6.68
CA ILE A 270 -27.76 10.85 -8.00
C ILE A 270 -28.62 11.88 -8.71
N SER A 271 -27.99 12.96 -9.16
CA SER A 271 -28.63 13.99 -9.99
C SER A 271 -27.63 14.53 -10.98
N GLU A 272 -28.04 14.62 -12.26
CA GLU A 272 -27.21 15.16 -13.34
C GLU A 272 -25.83 14.49 -13.47
N GLY A 273 -25.79 13.17 -13.25
CA GLY A 273 -24.56 12.38 -13.33
C GLY A 273 -23.58 12.61 -12.19
N ARG A 274 -23.99 13.30 -11.11
CA ARG A 274 -23.20 13.55 -9.91
C ARG A 274 -23.86 12.97 -8.67
N TYR A 275 -23.06 12.77 -7.64
CA TYR A 275 -23.50 12.24 -6.35
C TYR A 275 -23.64 13.38 -5.35
N TRP A 276 -24.77 13.40 -4.65
CA TRP A 276 -25.15 14.47 -3.73
C TRP A 276 -25.64 13.91 -2.41
N CYS A 277 -25.50 14.66 -1.35
CA CYS A 277 -26.18 14.44 -0.08
C CYS A 277 -26.77 15.76 0.41
N TYR A 278 -27.66 15.69 1.39
CA TYR A 278 -28.27 16.85 2.02
C TYR A 278 -27.78 17.01 3.44
N ILE A 279 -27.44 18.25 3.83
CA ILE A 279 -27.05 18.64 5.17
C ILE A 279 -28.11 19.58 5.71
N GLU A 280 -28.62 19.32 6.91
CA GLU A 280 -29.50 20.21 7.65
C GLU A 280 -28.68 21.35 8.23
N THR A 281 -28.83 22.56 7.69
CA THR A 281 -28.14 23.78 8.15
C THR A 281 -28.91 24.48 9.28
N MET A 282 -30.24 24.47 9.20
CA MET A 282 -31.17 24.91 10.22
C MET A 282 -32.36 23.91 10.28
N PRO A 283 -33.09 23.80 11.40
CA PRO A 283 -34.23 22.91 11.44
C PRO A 283 -35.18 23.10 10.25
N GLY A 284 -35.41 22.04 9.50
CA GLY A 284 -36.21 22.06 8.27
C GLY A 284 -35.57 22.69 7.04
N THR A 285 -34.31 23.11 7.08
CA THR A 285 -33.61 23.69 5.93
C THR A 285 -32.42 22.79 5.54
N TYR A 286 -32.46 22.27 4.31
CA TYR A 286 -31.51 21.28 3.79
C TYR A 286 -30.74 21.84 2.63
N LEU A 287 -29.39 21.81 2.73
CA LEU A 287 -28.48 22.20 1.66
C LEU A 287 -27.95 20.99 0.94
N ARG A 288 -28.04 21.00 -0.39
CA ARG A 288 -27.46 19.95 -1.23
C ARG A 288 -25.94 20.16 -1.37
N VAL A 289 -25.17 19.14 -1.03
CA VAL A 289 -23.71 19.15 -1.09
C VAL A 289 -23.24 17.96 -1.93
N GLU A 290 -22.27 18.19 -2.80
CA GLU A 290 -21.68 17.11 -3.62
C GLU A 290 -20.88 16.16 -2.72
N ALA A 291 -21.15 14.86 -2.85
CA ALA A 291 -20.48 13.80 -2.11
C ALA A 291 -19.45 13.09 -3.02
N ASP A 292 -18.18 13.09 -2.62
CA ASP A 292 -17.15 12.31 -3.31
C ASP A 292 -17.33 10.82 -2.98
N THR A 293 -17.78 10.05 -3.97
CA THR A 293 -18.00 8.60 -3.83
C THR A 293 -16.81 7.77 -4.31
N SER A 294 -15.67 8.38 -4.61
CA SER A 294 -14.47 7.70 -5.12
C SER A 294 -13.81 6.76 -4.10
N ARG A 295 -14.19 6.87 -2.81
CA ARG A 295 -13.62 6.09 -1.71
C ARG A 295 -14.73 5.34 -0.95
N PRO A 296 -15.20 4.22 -1.49
CA PRO A 296 -16.23 3.42 -0.84
C PRO A 296 -15.68 2.70 0.40
N LEU A 297 -16.50 2.61 1.45
CA LEU A 297 -16.25 1.89 2.70
C LEU A 297 -17.51 1.12 3.08
N MET A 298 -17.54 -0.19 2.84
CA MET A 298 -18.71 -1.04 3.13
C MET A 298 -20.03 -0.37 2.68
N ASP A 299 -20.85 0.10 3.63
CA ASP A 299 -22.16 0.73 3.40
C ASP A 299 -22.10 2.27 3.37
N ALA A 300 -20.92 2.85 3.19
CA ALA A 300 -20.72 4.30 3.24
C ALA A 300 -19.61 4.75 2.28
N TYR A 301 -19.44 6.06 2.16
CA TYR A 301 -18.35 6.69 1.44
C TYR A 301 -17.52 7.57 2.38
N PHE A 302 -16.21 7.55 2.19
CA PHE A 302 -15.33 8.50 2.85
C PHE A 302 -15.29 9.80 2.04
N VAL A 303 -15.63 10.90 2.71
CA VAL A 303 -15.62 12.25 2.12
C VAL A 303 -14.64 13.12 2.92
N ALA A 304 -13.61 13.65 2.23
CA ALA A 304 -12.57 14.46 2.85
C ALA A 304 -12.96 15.93 2.99
N ASP A 305 -13.76 16.43 2.06
CA ASP A 305 -14.04 17.85 1.89
C ASP A 305 -15.55 18.12 1.91
N ARG A 306 -15.93 19.39 2.10
CA ARG A 306 -17.31 19.92 1.99
C ARG A 306 -18.29 19.51 3.09
N ILE A 307 -18.00 18.47 3.84
CA ILE A 307 -18.81 18.01 4.97
C ILE A 307 -17.90 17.93 6.19
N ALA A 308 -18.27 18.62 7.24
CA ALA A 308 -17.53 18.61 8.49
C ALA A 308 -18.05 17.55 9.47
N ALA A 309 -17.18 17.12 10.39
CA ALA A 309 -17.60 16.25 11.48
C ALA A 309 -18.64 16.97 12.35
N GLY A 310 -19.75 16.31 12.59
CA GLY A 310 -20.89 16.87 13.34
C GLY A 310 -21.97 17.50 12.48
N ASP A 311 -21.74 17.75 11.18
CA ASP A 311 -22.80 18.18 10.27
C ASP A 311 -23.93 17.15 10.25
N LYS A 312 -25.17 17.63 10.26
CA LYS A 312 -26.35 16.78 10.25
C LYS A 312 -26.68 16.33 8.83
N ILE A 313 -26.29 15.12 8.48
CA ILE A 313 -26.56 14.52 7.16
C ILE A 313 -27.93 13.86 7.16
N VAL A 314 -28.68 14.07 6.08
CA VAL A 314 -29.95 13.36 5.83
C VAL A 314 -29.63 11.91 5.45
N THR A 315 -30.00 10.97 6.32
CA THR A 315 -29.74 9.53 6.15
C THR A 315 -30.94 8.77 5.58
N ALA A 316 -32.15 9.38 5.65
CA ALA A 316 -33.37 8.88 4.99
C ALA A 316 -34.14 10.06 4.42
N GLY A 317 -34.91 9.85 3.33
CA GLY A 317 -35.72 10.89 2.69
C GLY A 317 -34.96 11.79 1.71
N ALA A 318 -33.66 11.58 1.46
CA ALA A 318 -32.84 12.41 0.56
C ALA A 318 -33.38 12.47 -0.87
N GLY A 319 -33.94 11.37 -1.39
CA GLY A 319 -34.56 11.32 -2.72
C GLY A 319 -35.82 12.19 -2.83
N LEU A 320 -36.59 12.29 -1.74
CA LEU A 320 -37.78 13.15 -1.69
C LEU A 320 -37.40 14.64 -1.63
N LEU A 321 -36.33 14.98 -0.92
CA LEU A 321 -35.77 16.34 -0.93
C LEU A 321 -35.31 16.73 -2.34
N LEU A 322 -34.67 15.82 -3.06
CA LEU A 322 -34.26 16.05 -4.44
C LEU A 322 -35.46 16.25 -5.38
N ALA A 323 -36.52 15.45 -5.22
CA ALA A 323 -37.73 15.60 -6.01
C ALA A 323 -38.41 16.96 -5.75
N ARG A 324 -38.45 17.40 -4.49
CA ARG A 324 -39.01 18.72 -4.12
C ARG A 324 -38.14 19.88 -4.64
N GLU A 325 -36.82 19.76 -4.57
CA GLU A 325 -35.90 20.77 -5.12
C GLU A 325 -36.11 20.97 -6.62
N LYS A 326 -36.34 19.88 -7.36
CA LYS A 326 -36.57 19.94 -8.81
C LYS A 326 -37.98 20.37 -9.23
N ASN A 327 -38.95 20.19 -8.35
CA ASN A 327 -40.35 20.55 -8.61
C ASN A 327 -40.93 21.43 -7.48
N PRO A 328 -40.49 22.70 -7.33
CA PRO A 328 -40.96 23.58 -6.28
C PRO A 328 -42.45 23.96 -6.39
N ALA A 329 -43.02 23.88 -7.57
CA ALA A 329 -44.39 24.35 -7.87
C ALA A 329 -45.54 23.39 -7.47
N VAL A 330 -45.23 22.13 -7.09
CA VAL A 330 -46.28 21.13 -6.79
C VAL A 330 -46.85 21.26 -5.37
N ASN A 331 -46.28 22.11 -4.52
CA ASN A 331 -46.65 22.22 -3.10
C ASN A 331 -46.93 23.66 -2.65
N ALA A 332 -47.50 24.49 -3.50
CA ALA A 332 -47.90 25.86 -3.20
C ALA A 332 -49.45 25.98 -2.94
N ASP A 333 -50.14 24.84 -2.67
CA ASP A 333 -51.54 24.79 -2.32
C ASP A 333 -51.73 24.30 -0.87
#